data_83ff775c9dd077c1f9c5ca617ac4a303
#
_entry.id   83ff775c9dd077c1f9c5ca617ac4a303
#
_cell.length_a   1.000
_cell.length_b   1.000
_cell.length_c   1.000
_cell.angle_alpha   90.00
_cell.angle_beta   90.00
_cell.angle_gamma   90.00
#
_symmetry.space_group_name_H-M   'P 1'
#
loop_
_entity.id
_entity.type
_entity.pdbx_description
1 polymer ?
#
loop_
_entity_poly.entity_id
_entity_poly.type
_entity_poly.pdbx_seq_one_letter_code
_entity_poly.pdbx_strand_id
1 'polypeptide(L)'
;MWQEIIGNCDTRLGLGMSDTLSAEYFCSLIGVSTVETTSVKKENSIEGDIAEYGQKNISTLQRNLLNVDEILRIPPTKLLVNFRGNKPLLLDKIMYKEHHLFRKLKDSPISEYNPKWVINTPNKEPVKEKIIEKPPKKEKLGWHNF
;
A
#
# COMPACT_ATOMS: atom_id res chain seq x y z
N MET A 1 1.70 2.66 21.86
CA MET A 1 3.14 2.62 21.48
C MET A 1 3.40 2.80 19.98
N TRP A 2 2.92 1.94 19.04
CA TRP A 2 3.17 2.16 17.60
C TRP A 2 2.51 3.43 17.05
N GLN A 3 1.34 3.81 17.56
CA GLN A 3 0.62 5.04 17.18
C GLN A 3 1.41 6.32 17.48
N GLU A 4 2.16 6.34 18.56
CA GLU A 4 3.03 7.47 18.94
C GLU A 4 4.18 7.65 17.95
N ILE A 5 4.77 6.52 17.49
CA ILE A 5 5.84 6.54 16.49
C ILE A 5 5.31 7.09 15.17
N ILE A 6 4.18 6.55 14.70
CA ILE A 6 3.57 6.99 13.43
C ILE A 6 3.05 8.43 13.55
N GLY A 7 2.56 8.83 14.72
CA GLY A 7 2.09 10.20 14.97
C GLY A 7 3.18 11.26 14.75
N ASN A 8 4.44 10.91 14.97
CA ASN A 8 5.58 11.78 14.75
C ASN A 8 6.15 11.77 13.32
N CYS A 9 5.60 10.94 12.43
CA CYS A 9 6.01 10.90 11.03
C CYS A 9 5.28 11.97 10.21
N ASP A 10 6.03 12.88 9.59
CA ASP A 10 5.45 13.89 8.70
C ASP A 10 5.00 13.30 7.35
N THR A 11 5.68 12.25 6.91
CA THR A 11 5.36 11.56 5.65
C THR A 11 4.99 10.12 5.92
N ARG A 12 3.87 9.68 5.35
CA ARG A 12 3.38 8.30 5.44
C ARG A 12 3.15 7.75 4.06
N LEU A 13 3.72 6.58 3.80
CA LEU A 13 3.67 5.91 2.49
C LEU A 13 2.91 4.58 2.62
N GLY A 14 1.85 4.43 1.84
CA GLY A 14 1.13 3.17 1.69
C GLY A 14 1.55 2.48 0.39
N LEU A 15 2.34 1.41 0.50
CA LEU A 15 2.96 0.70 -0.65
C LEU A 15 2.22 -0.58 -1.06
N GLY A 16 0.93 -0.63 -0.94
CA GLY A 16 0.12 -1.82 -1.14
C GLY A 16 -0.30 -2.38 0.22
N MET A 17 -1.45 -1.94 0.66
CA MET A 17 -2.04 -2.37 1.92
C MET A 17 -2.88 -3.61 1.66
N SER A 18 -2.56 -4.71 2.34
CA SER A 18 -3.29 -5.98 2.25
C SER A 18 -4.11 -6.26 3.52
N ASP A 19 -3.88 -5.51 4.59
CA ASP A 19 -4.59 -5.65 5.85
C ASP A 19 -5.58 -4.51 6.09
N THR A 20 -6.71 -4.85 6.70
CA THR A 20 -7.82 -3.94 6.96
C THR A 20 -7.43 -2.81 7.92
N LEU A 21 -6.63 -3.11 8.94
CA LEU A 21 -6.22 -2.10 9.93
C LEU A 21 -5.42 -0.96 9.31
N SER A 22 -4.46 -1.28 8.44
CA SER A 22 -3.70 -0.27 7.70
C SER A 22 -4.57 0.52 6.74
N ALA A 23 -5.51 -0.15 6.06
CA ALA A 23 -6.44 0.51 5.15
C ALA A 23 -7.41 1.46 5.88
N GLU A 24 -7.96 1.07 7.03
CA GLU A 24 -8.79 1.93 7.89
C GLU A 24 -8.01 3.14 8.39
N TYR A 25 -6.76 2.93 8.81
CA TYR A 25 -5.90 3.99 9.24
C TYR A 25 -5.66 5.02 8.13
N PHE A 26 -5.33 4.58 6.91
CA PHE A 26 -5.16 5.49 5.77
C PHE A 26 -6.46 6.14 5.34
N CYS A 27 -7.59 5.43 5.37
CA CYS A 27 -8.92 5.99 5.12
C CYS A 27 -9.22 7.18 6.04
N SER A 28 -8.94 7.04 7.35
CA SER A 28 -9.11 8.11 8.32
C SER A 28 -8.17 9.29 8.12
N LEU A 29 -6.94 9.06 7.65
CA LEU A 29 -5.94 10.11 7.39
C LEU A 29 -6.24 10.94 6.14
N ILE A 30 -6.80 10.30 5.11
CA ILE A 30 -7.11 10.94 3.83
C ILE A 30 -8.28 11.90 3.99
N GLY A 31 -9.20 11.58 4.90
CA GLY A 31 -10.34 12.41 5.23
C GLY A 31 -11.55 12.19 4.30
N VAL A 32 -12.44 13.17 4.29
CA VAL A 32 -13.74 13.07 3.64
C VAL A 32 -13.89 14.13 2.56
N SER A 33 -14.74 13.83 1.58
CA SER A 33 -15.16 14.77 0.53
C SER A 33 -16.67 14.94 0.55
N THR A 34 -17.13 16.11 0.15
CA THR A 34 -18.55 16.39 -0.04
C THR A 34 -18.94 16.05 -1.48
N VAL A 35 -19.91 15.17 -1.64
CA VAL A 35 -20.45 14.79 -2.93
C VAL A 35 -21.88 15.30 -3.05
N GLU A 36 -22.17 15.99 -4.15
CA GLU A 36 -23.52 16.41 -4.47
C GLU A 36 -24.26 15.29 -5.19
N THR A 37 -25.37 14.86 -4.62
CA THR A 37 -26.25 13.86 -5.22
C THR A 37 -27.50 14.54 -5.75
N THR A 38 -27.74 14.39 -7.05
CA THR A 38 -28.95 14.90 -7.70
C THR A 38 -29.94 13.78 -7.89
N SER A 39 -31.10 13.85 -7.25
CA SER A 39 -32.22 12.96 -7.51
C SER A 39 -33.28 13.68 -8.32
N VAL A 40 -33.67 13.13 -9.46
CA VAL A 40 -34.75 13.63 -10.29
C VAL A 40 -35.95 12.71 -10.10
N LYS A 41 -37.04 13.20 -9.53
CA LYS A 41 -38.32 12.50 -9.52
C LYS A 41 -39.00 12.76 -10.86
N LYS A 42 -39.18 11.72 -11.67
CA LYS A 42 -40.06 11.75 -12.84
C LYS A 42 -41.46 11.40 -12.36
N GLU A 43 -42.38 12.32 -12.39
CA GLU A 43 -43.80 11.99 -12.27
C GLU A 43 -44.29 11.52 -13.64
N ASN A 44 -44.75 10.26 -13.72
CA ASN A 44 -45.43 9.76 -14.89
C ASN A 44 -46.86 10.29 -14.87
N SER A 45 -47.11 11.39 -15.53
CA SER A 45 -48.49 11.83 -15.84
C SER A 45 -49.03 10.97 -16.97
N ILE A 46 -50.11 10.30 -16.68
CA ILE A 46 -50.86 9.40 -17.59
C ILE A 46 -51.73 10.23 -18.53
N GLU A 47 -51.25 11.24 -19.19
CA GLU A 47 -51.95 11.84 -20.32
C GLU A 47 -51.07 12.88 -21.02
N GLY A 48 -50.58 12.54 -22.16
CA GLY A 48 -50.44 13.28 -23.38
C GLY A 48 -49.60 14.56 -23.47
N ASP A 49 -49.18 15.19 -22.38
CA ASP A 49 -48.34 16.39 -22.42
C ASP A 49 -47.06 16.18 -21.63
N ILE A 50 -45.95 16.25 -22.33
CA ILE A 50 -44.61 16.14 -21.79
C ILE A 50 -44.27 17.48 -21.06
N ALA A 51 -44.82 17.67 -19.89
CA ALA A 51 -44.34 18.71 -18.99
C ALA A 51 -43.12 18.16 -18.25
N GLU A 52 -41.94 18.47 -18.75
CA GLU A 52 -40.64 18.15 -18.19
C GLU A 52 -40.38 18.98 -16.92
N TYR A 53 -41.28 18.91 -15.92
CA TYR A 53 -41.09 19.44 -14.61
C TYR A 53 -40.67 18.35 -13.64
N GLY A 54 -39.46 17.81 -13.87
CA GLY A 54 -38.79 16.96 -12.88
C GLY A 54 -38.30 17.80 -11.73
N GLN A 55 -38.86 17.62 -10.52
CA GLN A 55 -38.36 18.27 -9.34
C GLN A 55 -36.94 17.74 -9.05
N LYS A 56 -35.92 18.60 -9.25
CA LYS A 56 -34.53 18.32 -9.04
C LYS A 56 -34.17 18.60 -7.58
N ASN A 57 -34.01 17.52 -6.80
CA ASN A 57 -33.52 17.66 -5.43
C ASN A 57 -31.98 17.45 -5.43
N ILE A 58 -31.27 18.49 -4.99
CA ILE A 58 -29.83 18.44 -4.78
C ILE A 58 -29.61 18.24 -3.30
N SER A 59 -28.97 17.15 -2.93
CA SER A 59 -28.53 16.85 -1.57
C SER A 59 -27.02 16.69 -1.53
N THR A 60 -26.40 17.24 -0.48
CA THR A 60 -24.98 17.07 -0.22
C THR A 60 -24.77 15.92 0.74
N LEU A 61 -23.92 14.96 0.36
CA LEU A 61 -23.55 13.82 1.18
C LEU A 61 -22.05 13.83 1.44
N GLN A 62 -21.66 13.59 2.68
CA GLN A 62 -20.28 13.44 3.06
C GLN A 62 -19.84 11.99 2.78
N ARG A 63 -18.75 11.81 2.03
CA ARG A 63 -18.17 10.51 1.70
C ARG A 63 -16.68 10.51 2.00
N ASN A 64 -16.12 9.39 2.45
CA ASN A 64 -14.67 9.23 2.51
C ASN A 64 -14.07 9.44 1.12
N LEU A 65 -12.94 10.13 1.05
CA LEU A 65 -12.25 10.37 -0.22
C LEU A 65 -11.83 9.05 -0.89
N LEU A 66 -11.39 8.08 -0.08
CA LEU A 66 -11.22 6.68 -0.46
C LEU A 66 -11.80 5.81 0.66
N ASN A 67 -12.59 4.82 0.30
CA ASN A 67 -13.09 3.82 1.24
C ASN A 67 -12.04 2.74 1.48
N VAL A 68 -12.20 1.97 2.54
CA VAL A 68 -11.28 0.88 2.93
C VAL A 68 -11.11 -0.15 1.80
N ASP A 69 -12.20 -0.52 1.15
CA ASP A 69 -12.19 -1.46 0.02
C ASP A 69 -11.50 -0.91 -1.23
N GLU A 70 -11.62 0.39 -1.48
CA GLU A 70 -10.92 1.09 -2.57
C GLU A 70 -9.40 1.13 -2.30
N ILE A 71 -9.00 1.35 -1.04
CA ILE A 71 -7.58 1.35 -0.63
C ILE A 71 -6.97 -0.05 -0.79
N LEU A 72 -7.67 -1.10 -0.38
CA LEU A 72 -7.22 -2.49 -0.53
C LEU A 72 -7.07 -2.93 -1.99
N ARG A 73 -7.81 -2.29 -2.91
CA ARG A 73 -7.76 -2.56 -4.36
C ARG A 73 -6.77 -1.69 -5.12
N ILE A 74 -6.02 -0.81 -4.45
CA ILE A 74 -4.99 0.00 -5.11
C ILE A 74 -3.97 -0.92 -5.76
N PRO A 75 -3.69 -0.75 -7.07
CA PRO A 75 -2.72 -1.59 -7.78
C PRO A 75 -1.33 -1.53 -7.14
N PRO A 76 -0.54 -2.63 -7.18
CA PRO A 76 0.81 -2.66 -6.61
C PRO A 76 1.79 -1.70 -7.28
N THR A 77 1.45 -1.18 -8.45
CA THR A 77 2.22 -0.15 -9.18
C THR A 77 2.01 1.25 -8.65
N LYS A 78 1.01 1.47 -7.77
CA LYS A 78 0.73 2.77 -7.18
C LYS A 78 1.10 2.82 -5.71
N LEU A 79 1.33 4.03 -5.23
CA LEU A 79 1.58 4.30 -3.82
C LEU A 79 0.72 5.47 -3.36
N LEU A 80 0.23 5.36 -2.15
CA LEU A 80 -0.54 6.40 -1.49
C LEU A 80 0.39 7.16 -0.54
N VAL A 81 0.44 8.48 -0.70
CA VAL A 81 1.32 9.35 0.08
C VAL A 81 0.49 10.35 0.85
N ASN A 82 0.72 10.42 2.15
CA ASN A 82 0.14 11.45 2.99
C ASN A 82 1.25 12.28 3.64
N PHE A 83 1.31 13.57 3.30
CA PHE A 83 2.19 14.54 3.93
C PHE A 83 1.42 15.37 4.94
N ARG A 84 2.02 15.66 6.06
CA ARG A 84 1.46 16.54 7.06
C ARG A 84 1.15 17.92 6.45
N GLY A 85 -0.09 18.38 6.61
CA GLY A 85 -0.53 19.69 6.12
C GLY A 85 -0.81 19.78 4.63
N ASN A 86 -0.69 18.69 3.87
CA ASN A 86 -0.98 18.65 2.45
C ASN A 86 -2.10 17.67 2.12
N LYS A 87 -2.65 17.81 0.91
CA LYS A 87 -3.62 16.84 0.38
C LYS A 87 -2.93 15.50 0.10
N PRO A 88 -3.61 14.37 0.31
CA PRO A 88 -3.07 13.06 -0.03
C PRO A 88 -2.81 12.94 -1.54
N LEU A 89 -1.78 12.21 -1.90
CA LEU A 89 -1.36 11.98 -3.28
C LEU A 89 -1.39 10.49 -3.60
N LEU A 90 -1.92 10.15 -4.79
CA LEU A 90 -1.81 8.81 -5.36
C LEU A 90 -0.80 8.89 -6.52
N LEU A 91 0.36 8.27 -6.33
CA LEU A 91 1.50 8.34 -7.25
C LEU A 91 1.80 6.97 -7.86
N ASP A 92 2.48 6.97 -9.01
CA ASP A 92 3.02 5.75 -9.58
C ASP A 92 4.35 5.38 -8.92
N LYS A 93 4.53 4.10 -8.60
CA LYS A 93 5.78 3.56 -8.06
C LYS A 93 6.87 3.59 -9.12
N ILE A 94 8.03 4.08 -8.74
CA ILE A 94 9.23 3.93 -9.55
C ILE A 94 9.84 2.55 -9.25
N MET A 95 9.82 1.66 -10.25
CA MET A 95 10.49 0.37 -10.15
C MET A 95 11.98 0.57 -10.42
N TYR A 96 12.82 0.40 -9.38
CA TYR A 96 14.25 0.71 -9.46
C TYR A 96 14.97 -0.03 -10.60
N LYS A 97 14.55 -1.27 -10.92
CA LYS A 97 15.15 -2.07 -12.01
C LYS A 97 14.88 -1.48 -13.41
N GLU A 98 13.76 -0.79 -13.56
CA GLU A 98 13.31 -0.24 -14.85
C GLU A 98 13.74 1.21 -15.02
N HIS A 99 14.01 1.91 -13.93
CA HIS A 99 14.34 3.33 -13.97
C HIS A 99 15.75 3.57 -14.52
N HIS A 100 15.88 4.51 -15.44
CA HIS A 100 17.12 4.79 -16.17
C HIS A 100 18.33 5.11 -15.27
N LEU A 101 18.12 5.75 -14.11
CA LEU A 101 19.18 6.05 -13.16
C LEU A 101 19.79 4.82 -12.51
N PHE A 102 18.97 3.76 -12.32
CA PHE A 102 19.40 2.55 -11.63
C PHE A 102 19.88 1.45 -12.60
N ARG A 103 19.63 1.59 -13.90
CA ARG A 103 20.03 0.62 -14.92
C ARG A 103 21.53 0.34 -14.97
N LYS A 104 22.36 1.31 -14.51
CA LYS A 104 23.83 1.21 -14.47
C LYS A 104 24.37 0.69 -13.14
N LEU A 105 23.53 0.48 -12.13
CA LEU A 105 23.97 -0.06 -10.86
C LEU A 105 24.27 -1.56 -11.05
N LYS A 106 25.52 -1.93 -10.74
CA LYS A 106 25.90 -3.35 -10.68
C LYS A 106 25.52 -3.88 -9.29
N ASP A 107 24.96 -5.08 -9.27
CA ASP A 107 24.76 -5.79 -8.02
C ASP A 107 26.13 -6.14 -7.43
N SER A 108 26.44 -5.59 -6.26
CA SER A 108 27.62 -5.98 -5.50
C SER A 108 27.23 -7.06 -4.51
N PRO A 109 27.92 -8.22 -4.48
CA PRO A 109 27.64 -9.23 -3.46
C PRO A 109 27.91 -8.65 -2.07
N ILE A 110 27.06 -9.01 -1.11
CA ILE A 110 27.15 -8.52 0.29
C ILE A 110 28.51 -8.82 0.92
N SER A 111 29.15 -9.92 0.48
CA SER A 111 30.50 -10.32 0.91
C SER A 111 31.60 -9.31 0.57
N GLU A 112 31.39 -8.48 -0.45
CA GLU A 112 32.34 -7.43 -0.85
C GLU A 112 32.08 -6.08 -0.17
N TYR A 113 30.99 -5.96 0.59
CA TYR A 113 30.66 -4.71 1.27
C TYR A 113 31.44 -4.59 2.59
N ASN A 114 32.49 -3.79 2.58
CA ASN A 114 33.23 -3.38 3.77
C ASN A 114 32.78 -1.97 4.18
N PRO A 115 31.88 -1.83 5.16
CA PRO A 115 31.46 -0.51 5.63
C PRO A 115 32.63 0.21 6.29
N LYS A 116 32.78 1.52 6.00
CA LYS A 116 33.91 2.36 6.48
C LYS A 116 34.09 2.38 8.00
N TRP A 117 33.06 2.05 8.77
CA TRP A 117 33.11 1.98 10.24
C TRP A 117 33.68 0.68 10.79
N VAL A 118 33.86 -0.37 9.94
CA VAL A 118 34.47 -1.65 10.35
C VAL A 118 36.00 -1.62 10.32
N ILE A 119 36.63 -0.59 9.74
CA ILE A 119 38.07 -0.49 9.51
C ILE A 119 38.91 -0.50 10.81
N ASN A 120 38.31 -0.33 11.98
CA ASN A 120 39.04 -0.23 13.26
C ASN A 120 38.78 -1.40 14.23
N THR A 121 38.19 -2.50 13.81
CA THR A 121 38.18 -3.68 14.68
C THR A 121 39.46 -4.49 14.47
N PRO A 122 40.30 -4.68 15.49
CA PRO A 122 41.46 -5.52 15.37
C PRO A 122 41.01 -6.92 15.02
N ASN A 123 41.63 -7.44 13.99
CA ASN A 123 41.54 -8.74 13.37
C ASN A 123 40.80 -9.80 14.24
N LYS A 124 39.48 -9.90 14.11
CA LYS A 124 38.78 -11.10 14.57
C LYS A 124 39.07 -12.18 13.56
N GLU A 125 39.78 -13.22 14.01
CA GLU A 125 39.99 -14.44 13.25
C GLU A 125 38.70 -14.85 12.53
N PRO A 126 38.78 -15.33 11.28
CA PRO A 126 37.59 -15.72 10.53
C PRO A 126 36.83 -16.78 11.35
N VAL A 127 35.61 -16.46 11.72
CA VAL A 127 34.71 -17.44 12.35
C VAL A 127 34.59 -18.59 11.36
N LYS A 128 35.22 -19.72 11.69
CA LYS A 128 35.04 -20.96 10.92
C LYS A 128 33.55 -21.24 10.89
N GLU A 129 32.95 -21.06 9.73
CA GLU A 129 31.56 -21.48 9.50
C GLU A 129 31.44 -22.94 9.95
N LYS A 130 30.69 -23.17 11.02
CA LYS A 130 30.23 -24.51 11.36
C LYS A 130 29.36 -24.96 10.18
N ILE A 131 29.89 -25.89 9.40
CA ILE A 131 29.13 -26.58 8.36
C ILE A 131 27.93 -27.20 9.08
N ILE A 132 26.75 -26.58 8.90
CA ILE A 132 25.51 -27.17 9.35
C ILE A 132 25.28 -28.37 8.46
N GLU A 133 25.62 -29.57 8.96
CA GLU A 133 25.30 -30.81 8.28
C GLU A 133 23.79 -30.83 8.01
N LYS A 134 23.44 -30.99 6.73
CA LYS A 134 22.06 -31.11 6.32
C LYS A 134 21.41 -32.26 7.07
N PRO A 135 20.25 -32.11 7.68
CA PRO A 135 19.56 -33.21 8.35
C PRO A 135 19.35 -34.36 7.35
N PRO A 136 19.49 -35.63 7.79
CA PRO A 136 19.36 -36.80 6.93
C PRO A 136 17.99 -36.78 6.24
N LYS A 137 17.97 -37.06 4.94
CA LYS A 137 16.75 -37.19 4.15
C LYS A 137 15.83 -38.20 4.84
N LYS A 138 14.66 -37.78 5.28
CA LYS A 138 13.60 -38.68 5.74
C LYS A 138 13.26 -39.64 4.60
N GLU A 139 13.52 -40.91 4.77
CA GLU A 139 13.03 -41.98 3.90
C GLU A 139 11.51 -41.88 3.83
N LYS A 140 10.97 -41.93 2.61
CA LYS A 140 9.53 -41.97 2.37
C LYS A 140 9.01 -43.30 2.93
N LEU A 141 8.31 -43.24 4.06
CA LEU A 141 7.52 -44.38 4.53
C LEU A 141 6.42 -44.62 3.47
N GLY A 142 6.54 -45.74 2.78
CA GLY A 142 5.52 -46.18 1.83
C GLY A 142 4.25 -46.54 2.60
N TRP A 143 3.18 -45.83 2.27
CA TRP A 143 1.82 -46.23 2.67
C TRP A 143 1.39 -47.34 1.70
N HIS A 144 1.47 -48.61 2.16
CA HIS A 144 0.75 -49.70 1.54
C HIS A 144 -0.61 -49.82 2.20
N ASN A 145 -1.63 -49.66 1.37
CA ASN A 145 -2.98 -50.19 1.38
C ASN A 145 -3.61 -50.66 2.72
N PHE A 146 -4.68 -49.98 3.12
CA PHE A 146 -5.93 -50.61 3.54
C PHE A 146 -7.12 -49.81 2.93
#